data_2956afa47364d50c3d009ab3269b66ec
#
_entry.id   2956afa47364d50c3d009ab3269b66ec
#
_cell.length_a   1.000
_cell.length_b   1.000
_cell.length_c   1.000
_cell.angle_alpha   90.00
_cell.angle_beta   90.00
_cell.angle_gamma   90.00
#
_symmetry.space_group_name_H-M   'P 1'
#
loop_
_entity.id
_entity.type
_entity.pdbx_description
1 polymer ?
#
loop_
_entity_poly.entity_id
_entity_poly.type
_entity_poly.pdbx_seq_one_letter_code
_entity_poly.pdbx_strand_id
1 'polypeptide(L)'
;MIGSKEDQGWRRRFLLVVGIAAVLILTGGALQPVISAEKLKVAAVFETPIEEPWVNQIHVALLKAKNELGIEYTWSESVKSADFARVMREYAEKGYQHITGDAFGAERIARRVARDYPKTAFVFGSGIGPAEPNFGVFDNWIHEPAYLSGMIAGKMTKSNIIGVVAAMPIPEVNRLANAFYAGAKEVNPEVKCKFSFIGSFFDPPKAKEAALAQIEAGADVLYAERFGVVEACVERKVLAISNMSDQANLGPETVITGPVWDMWPTVKYAISLVQAGVFTAQDFGGFSYMSKGGSYLAPYHKWETKLPAEVKQMVEKRKQEILDGTFRVDIDESIPK
;
A
#
# COMPACT_ATOMS: atom_id res chain seq x y z
N MET A 1 80.91 -17.62 -44.09
CA MET A 1 80.35 -16.28 -44.12
C MET A 1 79.59 -16.09 -42.75
N ILE A 2 80.23 -15.41 -41.91
CA ILE A 2 79.84 -14.38 -40.99
C ILE A 2 78.34 -14.54 -40.45
N GLY A 3 78.19 -14.84 -39.20
CA GLY A 3 76.96 -14.77 -38.42
C GLY A 3 77.28 -14.85 -36.95
N SER A 4 77.20 -13.75 -36.29
CA SER A 4 77.68 -13.24 -35.03
C SER A 4 77.24 -13.98 -33.79
N LYS A 5 78.16 -14.17 -32.90
CA LYS A 5 77.97 -14.47 -31.49
C LYS A 5 77.58 -13.15 -30.78
N GLU A 6 76.34 -12.95 -30.47
CA GLU A 6 75.90 -11.95 -29.45
C GLU A 6 74.43 -12.20 -29.20
N ASP A 7 74.09 -13.09 -28.28
CA ASP A 7 72.80 -13.05 -27.58
C ASP A 7 72.68 -14.09 -26.44
N GLN A 8 73.66 -14.06 -25.50
CA GLN A 8 73.49 -14.89 -24.26
C GLN A 8 73.74 -14.10 -22.95
N GLY A 9 73.87 -12.80 -23.05
CA GLY A 9 74.16 -11.95 -21.87
C GLY A 9 72.89 -11.40 -21.15
N TRP A 10 71.77 -11.36 -21.78
CA TRP A 10 70.58 -10.66 -21.24
C TRP A 10 69.58 -11.52 -20.50
N ARG A 11 69.67 -12.82 -20.66
CA ARG A 11 68.72 -13.74 -19.97
C ARG A 11 69.04 -14.07 -18.52
N ARG A 12 70.23 -13.77 -18.04
CA ARG A 12 70.66 -14.05 -16.67
C ARG A 12 70.52 -12.86 -15.70
N ARG A 13 70.27 -11.65 -16.17
CA ARG A 13 70.04 -10.48 -15.29
C ARG A 13 68.59 -10.13 -15.03
N PHE A 14 67.64 -10.76 -15.76
CA PHE A 14 66.19 -10.51 -15.58
C PHE A 14 65.54 -11.46 -14.57
N LEU A 15 66.22 -12.52 -14.13
CA LEU A 15 65.64 -13.52 -13.19
C LEU A 15 66.04 -13.25 -11.71
N LEU A 16 66.74 -12.20 -11.42
CA LEU A 16 67.19 -11.87 -10.04
C LEU A 16 66.52 -10.60 -9.47
N VAL A 17 65.69 -9.88 -10.27
CA VAL A 17 64.95 -8.69 -9.83
C VAL A 17 63.49 -8.99 -9.61
N VAL A 18 62.95 -10.11 -10.11
CA VAL A 18 61.55 -10.51 -9.92
C VAL A 18 61.32 -11.33 -8.63
N GLY A 19 62.42 -11.80 -7.99
CA GLY A 19 62.33 -12.64 -6.77
C GLY A 19 62.25 -11.88 -5.44
N ILE A 20 62.39 -10.55 -5.39
CA ILE A 20 62.39 -9.77 -4.13
C ILE A 20 61.12 -8.91 -3.99
N ALA A 21 60.34 -8.74 -5.06
CA ALA A 21 59.07 -7.96 -5.00
C ALA A 21 57.84 -8.80 -4.59
N ALA A 22 57.95 -10.14 -4.44
CA ALA A 22 56.85 -11.04 -4.15
C ALA A 22 56.71 -11.44 -2.67
N VAL A 23 57.53 -10.95 -1.77
CA VAL A 23 57.51 -11.35 -0.33
C VAL A 23 57.05 -10.21 0.61
N LEU A 24 56.69 -9.02 0.09
CA LEU A 24 56.27 -7.88 0.92
C LEU A 24 54.79 -7.48 0.80
N ILE A 25 53.92 -8.35 0.23
CA ILE A 25 52.46 -8.09 0.14
C ILE A 25 51.63 -9.03 1.03
N LEU A 26 52.23 -9.73 1.98
CA LEU A 26 51.50 -10.71 2.83
C LEU A 26 51.48 -10.39 4.32
N THR A 27 51.71 -9.14 4.72
CA THR A 27 51.49 -8.76 6.13
C THR A 27 50.95 -7.34 6.22
N GLY A 28 49.70 -7.16 6.03
CA GLY A 28 49.06 -5.86 6.19
C GLY A 28 47.62 -5.80 5.74
N GLY A 29 46.93 -6.94 5.71
CA GLY A 29 45.46 -6.95 5.68
C GLY A 29 44.97 -6.43 7.02
N ALA A 30 45.00 -5.11 7.24
CA ALA A 30 44.15 -4.52 8.28
C ALA A 30 42.72 -4.95 7.97
N LEU A 31 42.20 -5.88 8.78
CA LEU A 31 40.78 -6.11 8.89
C LEU A 31 40.20 -4.74 9.26
N GLN A 32 39.77 -3.96 8.24
CA GLN A 32 38.92 -2.82 8.50
C GLN A 32 37.72 -3.38 9.25
N PRO A 33 37.42 -2.86 10.44
CA PRO A 33 36.20 -3.28 11.10
C PRO A 33 35.09 -3.02 10.08
N VAL A 34 34.31 -4.07 9.75
CA VAL A 34 33.04 -3.90 9.05
C VAL A 34 32.20 -3.06 10.01
N ILE A 35 32.23 -1.76 9.83
CA ILE A 35 31.30 -0.85 10.51
C ILE A 35 29.94 -1.32 9.99
N SER A 36 29.25 -2.14 10.79
CA SER A 36 27.87 -2.45 10.54
C SER A 36 27.16 -1.11 10.37
N ALA A 37 26.74 -0.80 9.15
CA ALA A 37 25.97 0.42 8.92
C ALA A 37 24.80 0.41 9.91
N GLU A 38 24.68 1.48 10.68
CA GLU A 38 23.58 1.60 11.64
C GLU A 38 22.27 1.41 10.87
N LYS A 39 21.40 0.51 11.38
CA LYS A 39 20.13 0.22 10.72
C LYS A 39 19.28 1.47 10.67
N LEU A 40 18.63 1.72 9.55
CA LEU A 40 17.65 2.79 9.42
C LEU A 40 16.53 2.59 10.44
N LYS A 41 16.28 3.58 11.30
CA LYS A 41 15.18 3.56 12.26
C LYS A 41 13.93 4.19 11.67
N VAL A 42 12.85 3.41 11.61
CA VAL A 42 11.56 3.80 11.09
C VAL A 42 10.51 3.67 12.19
N ALA A 43 9.71 4.72 12.38
CA ALA A 43 8.58 4.69 13.30
C ALA A 43 7.27 4.95 12.55
N ALA A 44 6.19 4.31 13.01
CA ALA A 44 4.85 4.65 12.54
C ALA A 44 3.98 5.20 13.67
N VAL A 45 3.10 6.15 13.33
CA VAL A 45 2.12 6.74 14.25
C VAL A 45 0.74 6.63 13.61
N PHE A 46 -0.17 5.95 14.29
CA PHE A 46 -1.52 5.67 13.80
C PHE A 46 -2.58 6.20 14.76
N GLU A 47 -3.63 6.82 14.22
CA GLU A 47 -4.78 7.31 15.00
C GLU A 47 -5.74 6.18 15.39
N THR A 48 -5.74 5.07 14.65
CA THR A 48 -6.57 3.88 14.88
C THR A 48 -5.72 2.67 15.30
N PRO A 49 -6.34 1.56 15.76
CA PRO A 49 -5.64 0.28 15.97
C PRO A 49 -5.07 -0.26 14.64
N ILE A 50 -4.01 -1.07 14.72
CA ILE A 50 -3.40 -1.70 13.53
C ILE A 50 -4.29 -2.74 12.84
N GLU A 51 -5.39 -3.16 13.45
CA GLU A 51 -6.42 -4.02 12.85
C GLU A 51 -7.33 -3.24 11.87
N GLU A 52 -7.37 -1.91 11.93
CA GLU A 52 -8.12 -1.11 10.97
C GLU A 52 -7.53 -1.31 9.57
N PRO A 53 -8.35 -1.61 8.53
CA PRO A 53 -7.84 -2.08 7.24
C PRO A 53 -6.83 -1.15 6.57
N TRP A 54 -7.04 0.15 6.61
CA TRP A 54 -6.17 1.15 5.98
C TRP A 54 -4.79 1.18 6.67
N VAL A 55 -4.80 1.29 8.00
CA VAL A 55 -3.59 1.30 8.84
C VAL A 55 -2.87 -0.04 8.77
N ASN A 56 -3.61 -1.15 8.69
CA ASN A 56 -3.05 -2.50 8.58
C ASN A 56 -2.14 -2.65 7.35
N GLN A 57 -2.53 -2.10 6.19
CA GLN A 57 -1.72 -2.20 4.98
C GLN A 57 -0.37 -1.49 5.12
N ILE A 58 -0.33 -0.35 5.81
CA ILE A 58 0.91 0.37 6.11
C ILE A 58 1.77 -0.46 7.07
N HIS A 59 1.17 -0.97 8.14
CA HIS A 59 1.85 -1.77 9.16
C HIS A 59 2.47 -3.05 8.58
N VAL A 60 1.72 -3.80 7.79
CA VAL A 60 2.20 -5.03 7.13
C VAL A 60 3.35 -4.73 6.17
N ALA A 61 3.27 -3.66 5.39
CA ALA A 61 4.37 -3.26 4.50
C ALA A 61 5.64 -2.86 5.26
N LEU A 62 5.51 -2.20 6.43
CA LEU A 62 6.64 -1.85 7.29
C LEU A 62 7.24 -3.07 8.00
N LEU A 63 6.43 -4.06 8.41
CA LEU A 63 6.92 -5.36 8.89
C LEU A 63 7.70 -6.09 7.79
N LYS A 64 7.22 -6.05 6.55
CA LYS A 64 7.95 -6.58 5.39
C LYS A 64 9.27 -5.85 5.18
N ALA A 65 9.29 -4.52 5.28
CA ALA A 65 10.52 -3.73 5.19
C ALA A 65 11.52 -4.08 6.29
N LYS A 66 11.07 -4.33 7.52
CA LYS A 66 11.93 -4.80 8.61
C LYS A 66 12.64 -6.10 8.25
N ASN A 67 11.93 -7.02 7.61
CA ASN A 67 12.48 -8.34 7.24
C ASN A 67 13.35 -8.29 5.98
N GLU A 68 12.94 -7.55 4.94
CA GLU A 68 13.59 -7.56 3.62
C GLU A 68 14.65 -6.47 3.46
N LEU A 69 14.47 -5.30 4.10
CA LEU A 69 15.39 -4.16 3.99
C LEU A 69 16.26 -3.98 5.25
N GLY A 70 16.04 -4.80 6.28
CA GLY A 70 16.85 -4.80 7.50
C GLY A 70 16.69 -3.54 8.37
N ILE A 71 15.59 -2.79 8.24
CA ILE A 71 15.32 -1.61 9.06
C ILE A 71 14.98 -1.99 10.52
N GLU A 72 15.13 -1.05 11.43
CA GLU A 72 14.48 -1.11 12.74
C GLU A 72 13.10 -0.48 12.60
N TYR A 73 12.05 -1.20 13.01
CA TYR A 73 10.68 -0.72 12.93
C TYR A 73 9.96 -0.81 14.27
N THR A 74 9.33 0.29 14.65
CA THR A 74 8.43 0.39 15.81
C THR A 74 7.19 1.22 15.45
N TRP A 75 6.14 1.17 16.28
CA TRP A 75 4.92 1.95 16.05
C TRP A 75 4.24 2.35 17.35
N SER A 76 3.38 3.34 17.25
CA SER A 76 2.37 3.71 18.25
C SER A 76 1.02 3.75 17.55
N GLU A 77 0.03 3.08 18.10
CA GLU A 77 -1.33 2.99 17.57
C GLU A 77 -2.35 3.59 18.54
N SER A 78 -3.56 3.87 18.04
CA SER A 78 -4.65 4.49 18.82
C SER A 78 -4.20 5.83 19.45
N VAL A 79 -3.31 6.54 18.77
CA VAL A 79 -2.77 7.83 19.23
C VAL A 79 -3.78 8.94 18.96
N LYS A 80 -4.31 9.53 19.99
CA LYS A 80 -5.26 10.64 19.86
C LYS A 80 -4.57 11.86 19.25
N SER A 81 -5.32 12.65 18.46
CA SER A 81 -4.79 13.86 17.81
C SER A 81 -4.10 14.82 18.77
N ALA A 82 -4.55 14.91 20.03
CA ALA A 82 -3.91 15.73 21.06
C ALA A 82 -2.48 15.29 21.43
N ASP A 83 -2.19 13.98 21.34
CA ASP A 83 -0.89 13.38 21.68
C ASP A 83 0.01 13.23 20.44
N PHE A 84 -0.52 13.37 19.24
CA PHE A 84 0.15 13.06 18.00
C PHE A 84 1.48 13.80 17.84
N ALA A 85 1.48 15.12 18.13
CA ALA A 85 2.70 15.92 18.07
C ALA A 85 3.78 15.42 19.05
N ARG A 86 3.38 15.04 20.25
CA ARG A 86 4.31 14.55 21.29
C ARG A 86 4.97 13.25 20.84
N VAL A 87 4.17 12.29 20.39
CA VAL A 87 4.66 10.98 19.93
C VAL A 87 5.60 11.13 18.74
N MET A 88 5.26 11.94 17.74
CA MET A 88 6.14 12.21 16.60
C MET A 88 7.48 12.83 17.01
N ARG A 89 7.46 13.83 17.93
CA ARG A 89 8.69 14.46 18.43
C ARG A 89 9.55 13.46 19.18
N GLU A 90 8.97 12.64 20.04
CA GLU A 90 9.72 11.62 20.79
C GLU A 90 10.46 10.65 19.84
N TYR A 91 9.86 10.26 18.71
CA TYR A 91 10.54 9.44 17.71
C TYR A 91 11.67 10.22 17.01
N ALA A 92 11.41 11.45 16.58
CA ALA A 92 12.42 12.29 15.94
C ALA A 92 13.63 12.55 16.87
N GLU A 93 13.40 12.86 18.14
CA GLU A 93 14.42 13.10 19.18
C GLU A 93 15.21 11.81 19.51
N LYS A 94 14.60 10.63 19.41
CA LYS A 94 15.27 9.32 19.54
C LYS A 94 16.05 8.92 18.29
N GLY A 95 16.16 9.79 17.28
CA GLY A 95 16.96 9.59 16.08
C GLY A 95 16.32 8.68 15.04
N TYR A 96 14.98 8.57 15.02
CA TYR A 96 14.29 7.92 13.89
C TYR A 96 14.41 8.79 12.64
N GLN A 97 14.96 8.22 11.58
CA GLN A 97 15.23 8.94 10.32
C GLN A 97 13.99 8.97 9.41
N HIS A 98 13.03 8.07 9.61
CA HIS A 98 11.78 8.03 8.87
C HIS A 98 10.61 7.84 9.83
N ILE A 99 9.62 8.73 9.74
CA ILE A 99 8.37 8.66 10.52
C ILE A 99 7.21 8.66 9.53
N THR A 100 6.31 7.69 9.64
CA THR A 100 5.21 7.47 8.71
C THR A 100 3.91 7.15 9.45
N GLY A 101 2.82 6.99 8.75
CA GLY A 101 1.56 6.53 9.32
C GLY A 101 0.34 7.21 8.72
N ASP A 102 -0.72 7.25 9.52
CA ASP A 102 -1.97 7.93 9.22
C ASP A 102 -2.05 9.23 10.04
N ALA A 103 -2.38 10.32 9.39
CA ALA A 103 -2.48 11.62 10.03
C ALA A 103 -3.79 12.36 9.71
N PHE A 104 -4.84 11.66 9.31
CA PHE A 104 -6.08 12.28 8.83
C PHE A 104 -6.62 13.35 9.79
N GLY A 105 -6.80 13.03 11.08
CA GLY A 105 -7.25 13.96 12.11
C GLY A 105 -6.17 14.90 12.64
N ALA A 106 -4.89 14.59 12.41
CA ALA A 106 -3.73 15.28 12.97
C ALA A 106 -2.82 15.91 11.90
N GLU A 107 -3.25 16.01 10.64
CA GLU A 107 -2.39 16.41 9.53
C GLU A 107 -1.68 17.74 9.72
N ARG A 108 -2.38 18.77 10.17
CA ARG A 108 -1.77 20.09 10.47
C ARG A 108 -0.69 19.99 11.55
N ILE A 109 -0.90 19.07 12.49
CA ILE A 109 0.04 18.83 13.60
C ILE A 109 1.27 18.11 13.03
N ALA A 110 1.09 17.04 12.25
CA ALA A 110 2.17 16.29 11.62
C ALA A 110 3.07 17.18 10.75
N ARG A 111 2.47 18.05 9.92
CA ARG A 111 3.20 19.02 9.09
C ARG A 111 3.99 20.04 9.91
N ARG A 112 3.49 20.45 11.07
CA ARG A 112 4.22 21.36 11.97
C ARG A 112 5.44 20.66 12.55
N VAL A 113 5.28 19.43 13.04
CA VAL A 113 6.39 18.66 13.60
C VAL A 113 7.46 18.40 12.52
N ALA A 114 7.06 18.05 11.28
CA ALA A 114 8.01 17.82 10.19
C ALA A 114 8.92 19.04 9.93
N ARG A 115 8.39 20.26 10.01
CA ARG A 115 9.20 21.48 9.87
C ARG A 115 10.22 21.68 10.99
N ASP A 116 9.90 21.21 12.20
CA ASP A 116 10.80 21.31 13.36
C ASP A 116 11.98 20.30 13.23
N TYR A 117 11.84 19.23 12.42
CA TYR A 117 12.85 18.18 12.22
C TYR A 117 13.21 17.97 10.74
N PRO A 118 13.85 18.95 10.08
CA PRO A 118 14.06 18.93 8.62
C PRO A 118 14.99 17.81 8.12
N LYS A 119 15.70 17.10 8.99
CA LYS A 119 16.56 15.95 8.66
C LYS A 119 15.84 14.61 8.77
N THR A 120 14.63 14.58 9.31
CA THR A 120 13.79 13.38 9.39
C THR A 120 12.82 13.37 8.22
N ALA A 121 12.70 12.26 7.52
CA ALA A 121 11.71 12.06 6.47
C ALA A 121 10.34 11.73 7.09
N PHE A 122 9.31 12.46 6.70
CA PHE A 122 7.92 12.21 7.09
C PHE A 122 7.11 11.81 5.86
N VAL A 123 6.37 10.70 5.93
CA VAL A 123 5.50 10.25 4.84
C VAL A 123 4.19 9.77 5.43
N PHE A 124 3.11 10.51 5.18
CA PHE A 124 1.83 10.23 5.83
C PHE A 124 0.69 10.11 4.83
N GLY A 125 -0.29 9.27 5.16
CA GLY A 125 -1.58 9.28 4.51
C GLY A 125 -2.25 10.65 4.65
N SER A 126 -2.62 11.27 3.55
CA SER A 126 -3.06 12.65 3.52
C SER A 126 -3.84 13.00 2.27
N GLY A 127 -4.90 13.78 2.43
CA GLY A 127 -5.64 14.41 1.34
C GLY A 127 -5.05 15.74 0.84
N ILE A 128 -4.00 16.28 1.49
CA ILE A 128 -3.32 17.52 1.09
C ILE A 128 -1.93 17.13 0.56
N GLY A 129 -1.51 17.69 -0.55
CA GLY A 129 -0.24 17.38 -1.20
C GLY A 129 1.01 17.53 -0.34
N PRO A 130 2.21 17.18 -0.85
CA PRO A 130 3.46 17.21 -0.09
C PRO A 130 3.83 18.62 0.39
N ALA A 131 4.73 18.69 1.38
CA ALA A 131 5.27 19.96 1.90
C ALA A 131 6.78 19.87 2.09
N GLU A 132 7.50 20.73 1.39
CA GLU A 132 8.95 20.84 1.50
C GLU A 132 9.42 21.21 2.93
N PRO A 133 10.62 20.74 3.34
CA PRO A 133 11.56 19.93 2.53
C PRO A 133 11.32 18.42 2.67
N ASN A 134 10.54 17.94 3.64
CA ASN A 134 10.64 16.57 4.13
C ASN A 134 9.30 15.88 4.44
N PHE A 135 8.16 16.45 4.02
CA PHE A 135 6.85 15.85 4.25
C PHE A 135 6.26 15.33 2.93
N GLY A 136 6.40 14.03 2.69
CA GLY A 136 5.75 13.31 1.60
C GLY A 136 4.36 12.83 2.01
N VAL A 137 3.55 12.52 1.01
CA VAL A 137 2.18 12.02 1.19
C VAL A 137 1.92 10.78 0.37
N PHE A 138 0.95 9.98 0.77
CA PHE A 138 0.40 8.88 0.00
C PHE A 138 -1.11 8.80 0.21
N ASP A 139 -1.78 8.04 -0.64
CA ASP A 139 -3.20 7.76 -0.52
C ASP A 139 -3.53 6.43 -1.22
N ASN A 140 -4.69 5.84 -0.91
CA ASN A 140 -5.15 4.58 -1.47
C ASN A 140 -5.87 4.77 -2.82
N TRP A 141 -5.14 5.02 -3.88
CA TRP A 141 -5.72 5.11 -5.23
C TRP A 141 -6.08 3.72 -5.77
N ILE A 142 -6.99 3.01 -5.08
CA ILE A 142 -7.43 1.64 -5.42
C ILE A 142 -8.79 1.60 -6.14
N HIS A 143 -9.16 2.69 -6.79
CA HIS A 143 -10.39 2.80 -7.58
C HIS A 143 -10.41 1.83 -8.77
N GLU A 144 -9.25 1.48 -9.35
CA GLU A 144 -9.16 0.51 -10.44
C GLU A 144 -9.66 -0.88 -10.05
N PRO A 145 -9.15 -1.56 -9.01
CA PRO A 145 -9.72 -2.82 -8.57
C PRO A 145 -11.10 -2.67 -7.92
N ALA A 146 -11.49 -1.50 -7.38
CA ALA A 146 -12.85 -1.24 -6.93
C ALA A 146 -13.84 -1.29 -8.10
N TYR A 147 -13.48 -0.69 -9.25
CA TYR A 147 -14.26 -0.76 -10.48
C TYR A 147 -14.42 -2.22 -10.98
N LEU A 148 -13.32 -2.99 -11.01
CA LEU A 148 -13.36 -4.40 -11.42
C LEU A 148 -14.25 -5.23 -10.49
N SER A 149 -14.22 -4.97 -9.19
CA SER A 149 -15.11 -5.65 -8.23
C SER A 149 -16.57 -5.22 -8.38
N GLY A 150 -16.81 -3.98 -8.81
CA GLY A 150 -18.13 -3.50 -9.21
C GLY A 150 -18.69 -4.26 -10.41
N MET A 151 -17.87 -4.54 -11.44
CA MET A 151 -18.29 -5.39 -12.57
C MET A 151 -18.74 -6.78 -12.10
N ILE A 152 -18.03 -7.37 -11.13
CA ILE A 152 -18.44 -8.64 -10.54
C ILE A 152 -19.79 -8.49 -9.82
N ALA A 153 -19.93 -7.47 -8.97
CA ALA A 153 -21.17 -7.22 -8.24
C ALA A 153 -22.37 -7.02 -9.18
N GLY A 154 -22.19 -6.25 -10.27
CA GLY A 154 -23.23 -6.02 -11.28
C GLY A 154 -23.69 -7.29 -12.01
N LYS A 155 -22.80 -8.27 -12.20
CA LYS A 155 -23.14 -9.58 -12.79
C LYS A 155 -23.68 -10.57 -11.78
N MET A 156 -23.32 -10.46 -10.51
CA MET A 156 -23.70 -11.43 -9.48
C MET A 156 -24.98 -11.06 -8.74
N THR A 157 -25.41 -9.80 -8.77
CA THR A 157 -26.69 -9.39 -8.18
C THR A 157 -27.87 -10.05 -8.89
N LYS A 158 -28.85 -10.49 -8.12
CA LYS A 158 -30.13 -11.05 -8.61
C LYS A 158 -31.26 -10.05 -8.44
N SER A 159 -31.14 -9.16 -7.46
CA SER A 159 -32.15 -8.13 -7.15
C SER A 159 -31.98 -6.86 -8.00
N ASN A 160 -30.86 -6.70 -8.69
CA ASN A 160 -30.39 -5.44 -9.29
C ASN A 160 -30.21 -4.32 -8.25
N ILE A 161 -30.04 -4.67 -6.97
CA ILE A 161 -29.76 -3.72 -5.89
C ILE A 161 -28.48 -4.15 -5.22
N ILE A 162 -27.44 -3.30 -5.32
CA ILE A 162 -26.19 -3.46 -4.60
C ILE A 162 -26.05 -2.40 -3.52
N GLY A 163 -25.12 -2.60 -2.59
CA GLY A 163 -24.92 -1.67 -1.49
C GLY A 163 -23.47 -1.30 -1.28
N VAL A 164 -23.24 -0.11 -0.76
CA VAL A 164 -21.94 0.35 -0.27
C VAL A 164 -22.11 0.89 1.14
N VAL A 165 -21.39 0.35 2.10
CA VAL A 165 -21.30 0.90 3.45
C VAL A 165 -19.91 1.46 3.66
N ALA A 166 -19.83 2.76 3.80
CA ALA A 166 -18.58 3.51 3.76
C ALA A 166 -18.39 4.40 5.01
N ALA A 167 -17.16 4.87 5.24
CA ALA A 167 -16.81 5.68 6.40
C ALA A 167 -17.49 7.05 6.39
N MET A 168 -16.99 7.94 5.56
CA MET A 168 -17.39 9.35 5.48
C MET A 168 -17.40 9.80 4.02
N PRO A 169 -18.24 10.79 3.65
CA PRO A 169 -18.30 11.30 2.27
C PRO A 169 -17.11 12.25 1.97
N ILE A 170 -15.91 11.71 1.96
CA ILE A 170 -14.67 12.43 1.61
C ILE A 170 -14.11 11.93 0.29
N PRO A 171 -13.26 12.70 -0.41
CA PRO A 171 -12.74 12.35 -1.73
C PRO A 171 -12.21 10.93 -1.85
N GLU A 172 -11.37 10.49 -0.92
CA GLU A 172 -10.79 9.14 -0.87
C GLU A 172 -11.86 8.05 -0.89
N VAL A 173 -12.87 8.14 -0.02
CA VAL A 173 -13.93 7.14 0.10
C VAL A 173 -14.90 7.20 -1.08
N ASN A 174 -15.22 8.43 -1.53
CA ASN A 174 -16.16 8.66 -2.62
C ASN A 174 -15.66 8.04 -3.93
N ARG A 175 -14.36 8.22 -4.28
CA ARG A 175 -13.82 7.66 -5.52
C ARG A 175 -13.89 6.14 -5.58
N LEU A 176 -13.76 5.44 -4.44
CA LEU A 176 -13.91 3.98 -4.38
C LEU A 176 -15.36 3.55 -4.58
N ALA A 177 -16.28 4.21 -3.88
CA ALA A 177 -17.70 3.96 -3.99
C ALA A 177 -18.25 4.24 -5.40
N ASN A 178 -17.83 5.36 -6.02
CA ASN A 178 -18.21 5.74 -7.38
C ASN A 178 -17.61 4.77 -8.42
N ALA A 179 -16.32 4.40 -8.29
CA ALA A 179 -15.69 3.44 -9.19
C ALA A 179 -16.36 2.06 -9.12
N PHE A 180 -16.67 1.57 -7.91
CA PHE A 180 -17.42 0.34 -7.73
C PHE A 180 -18.77 0.38 -8.43
N TYR A 181 -19.54 1.45 -8.23
CA TYR A 181 -20.84 1.60 -8.86
C TYR A 181 -20.73 1.75 -10.39
N ALA A 182 -19.75 2.51 -10.88
CA ALA A 182 -19.51 2.66 -12.32
C ALA A 182 -19.21 1.30 -12.99
N GLY A 183 -18.37 0.47 -12.36
CA GLY A 183 -18.10 -0.88 -12.85
C GLY A 183 -19.35 -1.78 -12.88
N ALA A 184 -20.21 -1.68 -11.85
CA ALA A 184 -21.47 -2.41 -11.83
C ALA A 184 -22.42 -1.95 -12.93
N LYS A 185 -22.54 -0.64 -13.14
CA LYS A 185 -23.36 -0.03 -14.19
C LYS A 185 -22.93 -0.39 -15.59
N GLU A 186 -21.63 -0.51 -15.85
CA GLU A 186 -21.12 -0.89 -17.17
C GLU A 186 -21.67 -2.25 -17.65
N VAL A 187 -21.77 -3.21 -16.72
CA VAL A 187 -22.16 -4.57 -17.04
C VAL A 187 -23.63 -4.88 -16.77
N ASN A 188 -24.29 -4.03 -16.00
CA ASN A 188 -25.70 -4.13 -15.66
C ASN A 188 -26.31 -2.70 -15.55
N PRO A 189 -26.82 -2.13 -16.65
CA PRO A 189 -27.39 -0.77 -16.65
C PRO A 189 -28.58 -0.59 -15.70
N GLU A 190 -29.29 -1.66 -15.34
CA GLU A 190 -30.46 -1.62 -14.44
C GLU A 190 -30.07 -1.62 -12.96
N VAL A 191 -28.79 -1.88 -12.63
CA VAL A 191 -28.37 -1.95 -11.23
C VAL A 191 -28.54 -0.61 -10.51
N LYS A 192 -29.04 -0.67 -9.27
CA LYS A 192 -29.16 0.47 -8.37
C LYS A 192 -28.21 0.26 -7.20
N CYS A 193 -27.57 1.33 -6.72
CA CYS A 193 -26.70 1.26 -5.56
C CYS A 193 -27.29 2.05 -4.39
N LYS A 194 -27.20 1.46 -3.19
CA LYS A 194 -27.53 2.12 -1.93
C LYS A 194 -26.22 2.52 -1.26
N PHE A 195 -26.06 3.77 -0.88
CA PHE A 195 -24.89 4.28 -0.18
C PHE A 195 -25.26 4.63 1.26
N SER A 196 -24.43 4.18 2.20
CA SER A 196 -24.54 4.54 3.62
C SER A 196 -23.18 4.95 4.15
N PHE A 197 -23.08 6.15 4.74
CA PHE A 197 -21.90 6.65 5.41
C PHE A 197 -22.10 6.57 6.92
N ILE A 198 -21.22 5.85 7.63
CA ILE A 198 -21.37 5.61 9.06
C ILE A 198 -20.82 6.75 9.93
N GLY A 199 -20.04 7.68 9.35
CA GLY A 199 -19.44 8.81 10.06
C GLY A 199 -18.24 8.42 10.95
N SER A 200 -17.64 7.27 10.70
CA SER A 200 -16.46 6.76 11.44
C SER A 200 -15.60 5.90 10.52
N PHE A 201 -14.27 5.94 10.70
CA PHE A 201 -13.36 5.02 10.02
C PHE A 201 -13.30 3.64 10.70
N PHE A 202 -13.59 3.56 12.01
CA PHE A 202 -13.57 2.29 12.72
C PHE A 202 -14.74 2.21 13.72
N ASP A 203 -15.85 1.65 13.25
CA ASP A 203 -17.07 1.35 14.05
C ASP A 203 -17.77 0.13 13.43
N PRO A 204 -17.23 -1.10 13.64
CA PRO A 204 -17.80 -2.30 13.05
C PRO A 204 -19.28 -2.56 13.40
N PRO A 205 -19.76 -2.31 14.64
CA PRO A 205 -21.17 -2.46 14.97
C PRO A 205 -22.08 -1.57 14.12
N LYS A 206 -21.72 -0.29 13.96
CA LYS A 206 -22.49 0.67 13.16
C LYS A 206 -22.47 0.33 11.67
N ALA A 207 -21.34 -0.15 11.15
CA ALA A 207 -21.21 -0.63 9.78
C ALA A 207 -22.09 -1.86 9.54
N LYS A 208 -22.11 -2.80 10.47
CA LYS A 208 -23.00 -3.97 10.42
C LYS A 208 -24.47 -3.57 10.40
N GLU A 209 -24.88 -2.65 11.26
CA GLU A 209 -26.25 -2.14 11.29
C GLU A 209 -26.66 -1.50 9.95
N ALA A 210 -25.81 -0.64 9.40
CA ALA A 210 -26.05 -0.02 8.09
C ALA A 210 -26.15 -1.05 6.96
N ALA A 211 -25.30 -2.09 6.98
CA ALA A 211 -25.35 -3.18 6.01
C ALA A 211 -26.66 -3.99 6.13
N LEU A 212 -27.09 -4.33 7.35
CA LEU A 212 -28.37 -5.03 7.58
C LEU A 212 -29.55 -4.22 7.04
N ALA A 213 -29.58 -2.91 7.26
CA ALA A 213 -30.62 -2.04 6.70
C ALA A 213 -30.63 -2.02 5.17
N GLN A 214 -29.47 -2.02 4.51
CA GLN A 214 -29.38 -2.11 3.05
C GLN A 214 -29.85 -3.47 2.52
N ILE A 215 -29.53 -4.56 3.21
CA ILE A 215 -29.98 -5.91 2.86
C ILE A 215 -31.52 -6.02 3.01
N GLU A 216 -32.09 -5.50 4.09
CA GLU A 216 -33.54 -5.44 4.30
C GLU A 216 -34.24 -4.60 3.22
N ALA A 217 -33.56 -3.60 2.68
CA ALA A 217 -34.00 -2.79 1.55
C ALA A 217 -33.72 -3.43 0.18
N GLY A 218 -33.35 -4.73 0.14
CA GLY A 218 -33.23 -5.56 -1.05
C GLY A 218 -31.83 -5.67 -1.67
N ALA A 219 -30.79 -5.11 -1.06
CA ALA A 219 -29.41 -5.29 -1.56
C ALA A 219 -28.96 -6.74 -1.33
N ASP A 220 -28.41 -7.38 -2.36
CA ASP A 220 -27.94 -8.77 -2.32
C ASP A 220 -26.44 -8.94 -2.61
N VAL A 221 -25.74 -7.85 -2.94
CA VAL A 221 -24.28 -7.76 -3.02
C VAL A 221 -23.83 -6.45 -2.39
N LEU A 222 -22.98 -6.50 -1.36
CA LEU A 222 -22.49 -5.30 -0.66
C LEU A 222 -20.98 -5.13 -0.80
N TYR A 223 -20.55 -3.89 -1.05
CA TYR A 223 -19.16 -3.49 -0.93
C TYR A 223 -18.85 -3.09 0.51
N ALA A 224 -18.02 -3.88 1.15
CA ALA A 224 -17.62 -3.73 2.54
C ALA A 224 -16.46 -2.72 2.66
N GLU A 225 -16.73 -1.44 2.36
CA GLU A 225 -15.71 -0.40 2.51
C GLU A 225 -15.30 -0.27 3.99
N ARG A 226 -16.16 -0.70 4.94
CA ARG A 226 -15.86 -0.76 6.37
C ARG A 226 -16.03 -2.16 6.97
N PHE A 227 -15.29 -2.44 8.05
CA PHE A 227 -15.46 -3.66 8.86
C PHE A 227 -16.85 -3.71 9.49
N GLY A 228 -17.42 -4.92 9.60
CA GLY A 228 -18.76 -5.18 10.08
C GLY A 228 -19.73 -5.52 8.94
N VAL A 229 -19.46 -5.10 7.72
CA VAL A 229 -20.34 -5.35 6.55
C VAL A 229 -20.30 -6.82 6.13
N VAL A 230 -19.10 -7.43 6.09
CA VAL A 230 -18.96 -8.86 5.74
C VAL A 230 -19.74 -9.72 6.72
N GLU A 231 -19.70 -9.41 8.01
CA GLU A 231 -20.41 -10.13 9.06
C GLU A 231 -21.95 -10.05 8.86
N ALA A 232 -22.48 -8.89 8.45
CA ALA A 232 -23.88 -8.74 8.10
C ALA A 232 -24.24 -9.60 6.88
N CYS A 233 -23.39 -9.60 5.85
CA CYS A 233 -23.59 -10.41 4.65
C CYS A 233 -23.56 -11.92 4.96
N VAL A 234 -22.65 -12.37 5.83
CA VAL A 234 -22.61 -13.77 6.30
C VAL A 234 -23.91 -14.14 7.04
N GLU A 235 -24.35 -13.28 7.97
CA GLU A 235 -25.59 -13.50 8.75
C GLU A 235 -26.81 -13.63 7.85
N ARG A 236 -26.92 -12.79 6.82
CA ARG A 236 -28.08 -12.73 5.91
C ARG A 236 -27.90 -13.57 4.64
N LYS A 237 -26.76 -14.25 4.46
CA LYS A 237 -26.44 -15.11 3.31
C LYS A 237 -26.54 -14.37 1.97
N VAL A 238 -26.08 -13.13 1.93
CA VAL A 238 -25.91 -12.32 0.73
C VAL A 238 -24.42 -12.19 0.40
N LEU A 239 -24.09 -11.70 -0.80
CA LEU A 239 -22.71 -11.63 -1.26
C LEU A 239 -22.00 -10.37 -0.74
N ALA A 240 -20.70 -10.47 -0.59
CA ALA A 240 -19.85 -9.35 -0.20
C ALA A 240 -18.66 -9.19 -1.14
N ILE A 241 -18.29 -7.94 -1.35
CA ILE A 241 -17.00 -7.52 -1.90
C ILE A 241 -16.22 -6.91 -0.73
N SER A 242 -15.04 -7.42 -0.43
CA SER A 242 -14.16 -6.89 0.63
C SER A 242 -13.46 -5.59 0.21
N ASN A 243 -12.75 -4.94 1.12
CA ASN A 243 -11.98 -3.74 0.83
C ASN A 243 -10.62 -3.74 1.54
N MET A 244 -9.64 -3.05 0.96
CA MET A 244 -8.27 -2.83 1.46
C MET A 244 -7.41 -4.09 1.57
N SER A 245 -7.98 -5.21 1.98
CA SER A 245 -7.28 -6.48 2.21
C SER A 245 -8.12 -7.66 1.73
N ASP A 246 -7.48 -8.82 1.58
CA ASP A 246 -8.18 -10.07 1.34
C ASP A 246 -8.89 -10.52 2.62
N GLN A 247 -10.20 -10.43 2.64
CA GLN A 247 -11.05 -10.78 3.79
C GLN A 247 -11.88 -12.06 3.54
N ALA A 248 -11.47 -12.90 2.59
CA ALA A 248 -12.20 -14.14 2.30
C ALA A 248 -12.35 -15.07 3.51
N ASN A 249 -11.42 -15.01 4.47
CA ASN A 249 -11.48 -15.79 5.70
C ASN A 249 -12.64 -15.42 6.63
N LEU A 250 -13.17 -14.18 6.56
CA LEU A 250 -14.32 -13.74 7.35
C LEU A 250 -15.63 -14.39 6.90
N GLY A 251 -15.74 -14.75 5.63
CA GLY A 251 -16.88 -15.40 5.04
C GLY A 251 -16.57 -16.08 3.71
N PRO A 252 -15.94 -17.27 3.73
CA PRO A 252 -15.45 -17.91 2.50
C PRO A 252 -16.53 -18.22 1.45
N GLU A 253 -17.78 -18.35 1.87
CA GLU A 253 -18.93 -18.57 0.99
C GLU A 253 -19.65 -17.27 0.61
N THR A 254 -19.28 -16.16 1.22
CA THR A 254 -19.92 -14.85 1.13
C THR A 254 -19.05 -13.85 0.37
N VAL A 255 -17.77 -13.77 0.71
CA VAL A 255 -16.81 -12.84 0.08
C VAL A 255 -16.35 -13.42 -1.24
N ILE A 256 -16.67 -12.73 -2.34
CA ILE A 256 -16.25 -13.16 -3.69
C ILE A 256 -14.79 -12.76 -3.95
N THR A 257 -14.45 -11.52 -3.70
CA THR A 257 -13.17 -10.86 -3.90
C THR A 257 -13.25 -9.45 -3.30
N GLY A 258 -12.29 -8.60 -3.56
CA GLY A 258 -12.33 -7.17 -3.26
C GLY A 258 -11.04 -6.47 -3.67
N PRO A 259 -11.02 -5.14 -3.75
CA PRO A 259 -9.80 -4.39 -3.95
C PRO A 259 -8.86 -4.58 -2.76
N VAL A 260 -7.61 -4.90 -3.06
CA VAL A 260 -6.50 -4.94 -2.08
C VAL A 260 -5.59 -3.77 -2.34
N TRP A 261 -5.21 -3.09 -1.28
CA TRP A 261 -4.17 -2.06 -1.29
C TRP A 261 -2.86 -2.67 -0.82
N ASP A 262 -1.83 -2.64 -1.64
CA ASP A 262 -0.49 -3.10 -1.27
C ASP A 262 0.44 -1.89 -1.09
N MET A 263 0.74 -1.56 0.16
CA MET A 263 1.64 -0.45 0.51
C MET A 263 3.13 -0.77 0.28
N TRP A 264 3.45 -2.00 -0.11
CA TRP A 264 4.86 -2.39 -0.30
C TRP A 264 5.63 -1.52 -1.31
N PRO A 265 5.11 -1.21 -2.51
CA PRO A 265 5.81 -0.34 -3.45
C PRO A 265 6.11 1.04 -2.88
N THR A 266 5.14 1.66 -2.20
CA THR A 266 5.28 2.98 -1.54
C THR A 266 6.33 2.93 -0.44
N VAL A 267 6.20 2.00 0.50
CA VAL A 267 7.11 1.86 1.65
C VAL A 267 8.52 1.56 1.20
N LYS A 268 8.69 0.61 0.26
CA LYS A 268 10.01 0.25 -0.28
C LYS A 268 10.70 1.45 -0.93
N TYR A 269 9.97 2.19 -1.75
CA TYR A 269 10.55 3.35 -2.44
C TYR A 269 10.89 4.48 -1.48
N ALA A 270 9.99 4.86 -0.56
CA ALA A 270 10.26 5.90 0.43
C ALA A 270 11.49 5.56 1.29
N ILE A 271 11.58 4.32 1.79
CA ILE A 271 12.73 3.85 2.56
C ILE A 271 14.02 3.92 1.73
N SER A 272 13.99 3.51 0.45
CA SER A 272 15.18 3.57 -0.41
C SER A 272 15.72 5.00 -0.58
N LEU A 273 14.85 5.99 -0.70
CA LEU A 273 15.24 7.40 -0.77
C LEU A 273 15.89 7.88 0.53
N VAL A 274 15.35 7.46 1.68
CA VAL A 274 15.92 7.82 2.99
C VAL A 274 17.28 7.14 3.19
N GLN A 275 17.42 5.86 2.85
CA GLN A 275 18.69 5.12 2.92
C GLN A 275 19.77 5.74 2.02
N ALA A 276 19.37 6.23 0.85
CA ALA A 276 20.28 6.91 -0.08
C ALA A 276 20.60 8.36 0.31
N GLY A 277 19.92 8.93 1.32
CA GLY A 277 20.11 10.33 1.75
C GLY A 277 19.58 11.37 0.74
N VAL A 278 18.65 10.98 -0.14
CA VAL A 278 18.10 11.83 -1.20
C VAL A 278 16.57 12.05 -1.08
N PHE A 279 16.02 11.77 0.10
CA PHE A 279 14.60 11.97 0.34
C PHE A 279 14.22 13.46 0.22
N THR A 280 13.18 13.74 -0.54
CA THR A 280 12.50 15.04 -0.63
C THR A 280 11.00 14.85 -0.52
N ALA A 281 10.28 15.92 -0.20
CA ALA A 281 8.82 15.91 -0.16
C ALA A 281 8.25 15.57 -1.54
N GLN A 282 7.40 14.56 -1.62
CA GLN A 282 6.73 14.15 -2.85
C GLN A 282 5.43 13.41 -2.57
N ASP A 283 4.59 13.30 -3.59
CA ASP A 283 3.38 12.49 -3.56
C ASP A 283 3.69 11.07 -4.05
N PHE A 284 3.53 10.11 -3.16
CA PHE A 284 3.70 8.68 -3.43
C PHE A 284 2.38 8.00 -3.84
N GLY A 285 1.27 8.72 -3.92
CA GLY A 285 -0.06 8.16 -4.20
C GLY A 285 -0.10 7.32 -5.49
N GLY A 286 0.67 7.72 -6.51
CA GLY A 286 0.77 6.98 -7.77
C GLY A 286 1.28 5.54 -7.65
N PHE A 287 1.94 5.17 -6.54
CA PHE A 287 2.33 3.78 -6.29
C PHE A 287 1.16 2.86 -5.93
N SER A 288 -0.02 3.41 -5.59
CA SER A 288 -1.23 2.63 -5.30
C SER A 288 -1.93 2.08 -6.55
N TYR A 289 -1.60 2.54 -7.75
CA TYR A 289 -2.20 2.03 -8.99
C TYR A 289 -1.83 0.58 -9.26
N MET A 290 -2.73 -0.16 -9.94
CA MET A 290 -2.51 -1.55 -10.35
C MET A 290 -1.25 -1.71 -11.21
N SER A 291 -0.97 -0.78 -12.11
CA SER A 291 0.22 -0.76 -12.98
C SER A 291 1.53 -0.61 -12.22
N LYS A 292 1.49 -0.19 -10.95
CA LYS A 292 2.65 -0.08 -10.04
C LYS A 292 2.73 -1.22 -9.03
N GLY A 293 1.77 -2.14 -9.07
CA GLY A 293 1.67 -3.25 -8.11
C GLY A 293 1.16 -2.82 -6.73
N GLY A 294 0.64 -1.60 -6.58
CA GLY A 294 0.12 -1.09 -5.31
C GLY A 294 -1.34 -1.41 -5.06
N SER A 295 -2.02 -2.02 -6.01
CA SER A 295 -3.35 -2.57 -5.80
C SER A 295 -3.67 -3.71 -6.77
N TYR A 296 -4.61 -4.54 -6.38
CA TYR A 296 -5.09 -5.67 -7.18
C TYR A 296 -6.44 -6.17 -6.65
N LEU A 297 -7.12 -7.05 -7.42
CA LEU A 297 -8.24 -7.83 -6.90
C LEU A 297 -7.74 -9.00 -6.07
N ALA A 298 -8.31 -9.21 -4.88
CA ALA A 298 -8.06 -10.40 -4.08
C ALA A 298 -8.36 -11.68 -4.87
N PRO A 299 -7.66 -12.79 -4.59
CA PRO A 299 -7.99 -14.09 -5.18
C PRO A 299 -9.46 -14.48 -4.92
N TYR A 300 -10.05 -15.21 -5.85
CA TYR A 300 -11.44 -15.66 -5.71
C TYR A 300 -11.63 -16.80 -4.70
N HIS A 301 -10.57 -17.46 -4.26
CA HIS A 301 -10.62 -18.55 -3.28
C HIS A 301 -11.71 -19.60 -3.59
N LYS A 302 -12.69 -19.79 -2.69
CA LYS A 302 -13.82 -20.71 -2.92
C LYS A 302 -14.73 -20.30 -4.08
N TRP A 303 -14.65 -19.03 -4.50
CA TRP A 303 -15.39 -18.53 -5.64
C TRP A 303 -14.71 -18.82 -6.97
N GLU A 304 -13.48 -19.35 -6.98
CA GLU A 304 -12.77 -19.69 -8.22
C GLU A 304 -13.57 -20.65 -9.11
N THR A 305 -14.28 -21.60 -8.52
CA THR A 305 -15.13 -22.55 -9.23
C THR A 305 -16.60 -22.15 -9.33
N LYS A 306 -17.06 -21.17 -8.53
CA LYS A 306 -18.47 -20.73 -8.46
C LYS A 306 -18.75 -19.52 -9.33
N LEU A 307 -17.76 -18.63 -9.48
CA LEU A 307 -17.91 -17.45 -10.32
C LEU A 307 -17.99 -17.88 -11.79
N PRO A 308 -19.02 -17.46 -12.55
CA PRO A 308 -19.18 -17.81 -13.95
C PRO A 308 -17.93 -17.48 -14.78
N ALA A 309 -17.57 -18.38 -15.70
CA ALA A 309 -16.35 -18.22 -16.49
C ALA A 309 -16.36 -16.94 -17.33
N GLU A 310 -17.52 -16.56 -17.86
CA GLU A 310 -17.71 -15.33 -18.63
C GLU A 310 -17.48 -14.08 -17.78
N VAL A 311 -17.84 -14.10 -16.48
CA VAL A 311 -17.56 -12.99 -15.56
C VAL A 311 -16.06 -12.86 -15.32
N LYS A 312 -15.37 -13.97 -15.06
CA LYS A 312 -13.91 -13.97 -14.89
C LYS A 312 -13.20 -13.46 -16.14
N GLN A 313 -13.57 -13.92 -17.31
CA GLN A 313 -12.99 -13.48 -18.58
C GLN A 313 -13.21 -11.98 -18.84
N MET A 314 -14.42 -11.50 -18.58
CA MET A 314 -14.76 -10.08 -18.73
C MET A 314 -13.91 -9.20 -17.80
N VAL A 315 -13.78 -9.59 -16.55
CA VAL A 315 -12.99 -8.84 -15.54
C VAL A 315 -11.50 -8.90 -15.88
N GLU A 316 -10.98 -10.07 -16.27
CA GLU A 316 -9.57 -10.19 -16.65
C GLU A 316 -9.24 -9.37 -17.89
N LYS A 317 -10.13 -9.34 -18.89
CA LYS A 317 -9.98 -8.47 -20.06
C LYS A 317 -9.88 -7.00 -19.64
N ARG A 318 -10.82 -6.52 -18.83
CA ARG A 318 -10.82 -5.12 -18.36
C ARG A 318 -9.59 -4.81 -17.52
N LYS A 319 -9.20 -5.71 -16.64
CA LYS A 319 -7.96 -5.59 -15.86
C LYS A 319 -6.75 -5.43 -16.79
N GLN A 320 -6.65 -6.23 -17.85
CA GLN A 320 -5.55 -6.09 -18.80
C GLN A 320 -5.59 -4.73 -19.53
N GLU A 321 -6.77 -4.28 -19.96
CA GLU A 321 -6.95 -2.95 -20.56
C GLU A 321 -6.50 -1.80 -19.63
N ILE A 322 -6.75 -1.93 -18.31
CA ILE A 322 -6.26 -0.97 -17.29
C ILE A 322 -4.73 -1.03 -17.21
N LEU A 323 -4.16 -2.22 -17.10
CA LEU A 323 -2.71 -2.40 -16.99
C LEU A 323 -1.95 -1.91 -18.23
N ASP A 324 -2.53 -2.10 -19.43
CA ASP A 324 -1.97 -1.62 -20.70
C ASP A 324 -2.23 -0.11 -20.94
N GLY A 325 -3.03 0.53 -20.08
CA GLY A 325 -3.38 1.95 -20.20
C GLY A 325 -4.35 2.25 -21.34
N THR A 326 -5.00 1.24 -21.94
CA THR A 326 -6.01 1.42 -23.00
C THR A 326 -7.41 1.71 -22.46
N PHE A 327 -7.63 1.42 -21.16
CA PHE A 327 -8.81 1.85 -20.43
C PHE A 327 -8.36 2.54 -19.12
N ARG A 328 -9.05 3.63 -18.78
CA ARG A 328 -8.85 4.33 -17.51
C ARG A 328 -10.17 4.39 -16.76
N VAL A 329 -10.12 4.04 -15.48
CA VAL A 329 -11.24 4.21 -14.57
C VAL A 329 -11.34 5.68 -14.22
N ASP A 330 -12.51 6.26 -14.38
CA ASP A 330 -12.75 7.66 -14.01
C ASP A 330 -12.60 7.85 -12.50
N ILE A 331 -12.01 8.96 -12.11
CA ILE A 331 -11.86 9.37 -10.71
C ILE A 331 -12.97 10.37 -10.41
N ASP A 332 -14.03 9.89 -9.77
CA ASP A 332 -15.13 10.73 -9.30
C ASP A 332 -15.11 10.79 -7.78
N GLU A 333 -14.73 11.93 -7.24
CA GLU A 333 -14.65 12.20 -5.79
C GLU A 333 -15.89 12.93 -5.26
N SER A 334 -16.91 13.11 -6.08
CA SER A 334 -18.20 13.67 -5.64
C SER A 334 -18.93 12.68 -4.73
N ILE A 335 -19.80 13.21 -3.86
CA ILE A 335 -20.62 12.33 -2.99
C ILE A 335 -21.50 11.44 -3.87
N PRO A 336 -21.42 10.10 -3.73
CA PRO A 336 -22.23 9.15 -4.50
C PRO A 336 -23.73 9.39 -4.33
N LYS A 337 -24.48 9.17 -5.40
CA LYS A 337 -25.94 9.40 -5.44
C LYS A 337 -26.70 8.13 -5.81
#